data_712809ab8c11787108e28fc36f414f21
#
_entry.id   712809ab8c11787108e28fc36f414f21
#
_cell.length_a   1.000
_cell.length_b   1.000
_cell.length_c   1.000
_cell.angle_alpha   90.00
_cell.angle_beta   90.00
_cell.angle_gamma   90.00
#
_symmetry.space_group_name_H-M   'P 1'
#
loop_
_entity.id
_entity.type
_entity.pdbx_description
1 polymer ?
#
loop_
_entity_poly.entity_id
_entity_poly.type
_entity_poly.pdbx_seq_one_letter_code
_entity_poly.pdbx_strand_id
1 'polypeptide(L)'
;MPMPLIDAVKLSVAMSWLLGSFVATFTGVFVAREIRSLAIAKAKYEHLRRIDGLSGLLNRRAFSEALDQTDGNASLAIAELDWFKSINDAYGHSAGDFVIRAVADILCHFANDPHVTARLGGEEFGLIIQGDTIQQRFERIDMIRRSISDLRLHFDGRLISTSISIGVAEISPERRPEVVYAAADRALYRAKANGRNCIVHEMTHGPQPLKQSIQAVS
;
A
#
# COMPACT_ATOMS: atom_id res chain seq x y z
N MET A 1 -21.24 0.37 -75.26
CA MET A 1 -19.97 -0.33 -75.50
C MET A 1 -19.57 -1.05 -74.18
N PRO A 2 -19.21 -2.33 -74.24
CA PRO A 2 -18.74 -3.03 -73.03
C PRO A 2 -17.41 -2.45 -72.58
N MET A 3 -17.23 -2.34 -71.24
CA MET A 3 -16.01 -1.84 -70.65
C MET A 3 -14.83 -2.74 -71.05
N PRO A 4 -13.65 -2.16 -71.36
CA PRO A 4 -12.44 -2.94 -71.62
C PRO A 4 -12.08 -3.83 -70.42
N LEU A 5 -11.63 -5.04 -70.62
CA LEU A 5 -11.33 -6.03 -69.57
C LEU A 5 -10.32 -5.47 -68.53
N ILE A 6 -9.35 -4.71 -68.96
CA ILE A 6 -8.32 -4.07 -68.12
C ILE A 6 -8.96 -3.09 -67.15
N ASP A 7 -9.94 -2.30 -67.57
CA ASP A 7 -10.58 -1.32 -66.70
C ASP A 7 -11.53 -1.99 -65.70
N ALA A 8 -12.18 -3.11 -66.09
CA ALA A 8 -12.96 -3.92 -65.19
C ALA A 8 -12.10 -4.55 -64.09
N VAL A 9 -10.90 -5.05 -64.42
CA VAL A 9 -9.93 -5.58 -63.42
C VAL A 9 -9.42 -4.50 -62.50
N LYS A 10 -9.03 -3.34 -63.02
CA LYS A 10 -8.59 -2.21 -62.18
C LYS A 10 -9.69 -1.77 -61.18
N LEU A 11 -10.93 -1.70 -61.64
CA LEU A 11 -12.07 -1.32 -60.82
C LEU A 11 -12.32 -2.35 -59.69
N SER A 12 -12.25 -3.66 -60.01
CA SER A 12 -12.46 -4.72 -59.02
C SER A 12 -11.36 -4.72 -57.95
N VAL A 13 -10.10 -4.50 -58.35
CA VAL A 13 -8.97 -4.37 -57.40
C VAL A 13 -9.16 -3.15 -56.53
N ALA A 14 -9.50 -1.98 -57.08
CA ALA A 14 -9.73 -0.76 -56.30
C ALA A 14 -10.88 -0.94 -55.29
N MET A 15 -11.98 -1.54 -55.69
CA MET A 15 -13.11 -1.84 -54.81
C MET A 15 -12.75 -2.80 -53.68
N SER A 16 -11.94 -3.83 -53.98
CA SER A 16 -11.44 -4.77 -52.94
C SER A 16 -10.55 -4.07 -51.91
N TRP A 17 -9.67 -3.18 -52.33
CA TRP A 17 -8.84 -2.39 -51.44
C TRP A 17 -9.66 -1.44 -50.58
N LEU A 18 -10.67 -0.75 -51.14
CA LEU A 18 -11.56 0.14 -50.40
C LEU A 18 -12.37 -0.64 -49.34
N LEU A 19 -12.95 -1.77 -49.74
CA LEU A 19 -13.72 -2.61 -48.83
C LEU A 19 -12.84 -3.19 -47.73
N GLY A 20 -11.66 -3.70 -48.08
CA GLY A 20 -10.68 -4.21 -47.09
C GLY A 20 -10.23 -3.16 -46.11
N SER A 21 -9.92 -1.95 -46.59
CA SER A 21 -9.54 -0.82 -45.73
C SER A 21 -10.67 -0.40 -44.81
N PHE A 22 -11.91 -0.34 -45.31
CA PHE A 22 -13.10 -0.02 -44.53
C PHE A 22 -13.31 -1.05 -43.41
N VAL A 23 -13.29 -2.33 -43.74
CA VAL A 23 -13.47 -3.43 -42.77
C VAL A 23 -12.35 -3.39 -41.72
N ALA A 24 -11.08 -3.23 -42.13
CA ALA A 24 -9.95 -3.17 -41.22
C ALA A 24 -10.04 -1.97 -40.27
N THR A 25 -10.41 -0.80 -40.78
CA THR A 25 -10.58 0.40 -39.97
C THR A 25 -11.74 0.25 -38.97
N PHE A 26 -12.89 -0.27 -39.46
CA PHE A 26 -14.06 -0.47 -38.61
C PHE A 26 -13.78 -1.48 -37.48
N THR A 27 -13.18 -2.63 -37.81
CA THR A 27 -12.81 -3.65 -36.80
C THR A 27 -11.75 -3.11 -35.84
N GLY A 28 -10.75 -2.36 -36.31
CA GLY A 28 -9.74 -1.74 -35.48
C GLY A 28 -10.34 -0.75 -34.48
N VAL A 29 -11.24 0.14 -34.92
CA VAL A 29 -11.95 1.08 -34.05
C VAL A 29 -12.84 0.36 -33.03
N PHE A 30 -13.56 -0.68 -33.49
CA PHE A 30 -14.43 -1.48 -32.61
C PHE A 30 -13.62 -2.16 -31.48
N VAL A 31 -12.55 -2.86 -31.86
CA VAL A 31 -11.66 -3.55 -30.89
C VAL A 31 -11.01 -2.55 -29.93
N ALA A 32 -10.53 -1.40 -30.42
CA ALA A 32 -9.94 -0.36 -29.57
C ALA A 32 -10.96 0.19 -28.54
N ARG A 33 -12.22 0.38 -28.96
CA ARG A 33 -13.29 0.79 -28.04
C ARG A 33 -13.58 -0.26 -26.98
N GLU A 34 -13.62 -1.53 -27.35
CA GLU A 34 -13.90 -2.63 -26.44
C GLU A 34 -12.78 -2.79 -25.41
N ILE A 35 -11.52 -2.75 -25.85
CA ILE A 35 -10.36 -2.76 -24.95
C ILE A 35 -10.42 -1.58 -23.98
N ARG A 36 -10.77 -0.39 -24.45
CA ARG A 36 -10.89 0.79 -23.61
C ARG A 36 -12.02 0.66 -22.59
N SER A 37 -13.18 0.12 -22.99
CA SER A 37 -14.31 -0.11 -22.08
C SER A 37 -13.97 -1.12 -20.99
N LEU A 38 -13.28 -2.21 -21.33
CA LEU A 38 -12.78 -3.20 -20.37
C LEU A 38 -11.74 -2.62 -19.42
N ALA A 39 -10.81 -1.80 -19.92
CA ALA A 39 -9.83 -1.11 -19.07
C ALA A 39 -10.48 -0.17 -18.07
N ILE A 40 -11.49 0.60 -18.49
CA ILE A 40 -12.26 1.49 -17.61
C ILE A 40 -13.04 0.68 -16.57
N ALA A 41 -13.71 -0.39 -16.98
CA ALA A 41 -14.45 -1.28 -16.09
C ALA A 41 -13.50 -1.90 -15.04
N LYS A 42 -12.35 -2.42 -15.48
CA LYS A 42 -11.32 -2.99 -14.60
C LYS A 42 -10.82 -1.95 -13.59
N ALA A 43 -10.46 -0.75 -14.04
CA ALA A 43 -10.03 0.34 -13.16
C ALA A 43 -11.11 0.72 -12.13
N LYS A 44 -12.39 0.73 -12.54
CA LYS A 44 -13.52 0.97 -11.63
C LYS A 44 -13.67 -0.14 -10.59
N TYR A 45 -13.55 -1.41 -10.99
CA TYR A 45 -13.57 -2.54 -10.06
C TYR A 45 -12.40 -2.51 -9.08
N GLU A 46 -11.17 -2.22 -9.55
CA GLU A 46 -10.00 -2.05 -8.70
C GLU A 46 -10.17 -0.87 -7.73
N HIS A 47 -10.79 0.21 -8.18
CA HIS A 47 -11.10 1.37 -7.35
C HIS A 47 -12.15 1.08 -6.25
N LEU A 48 -13.05 0.13 -6.45
CA LEU A 48 -14.05 -0.31 -5.46
C LEU A 48 -13.48 -1.29 -4.42
N ARG A 49 -12.35 -1.92 -4.68
CA ARG A 49 -11.70 -2.81 -3.72
C ARG A 49 -11.18 -1.99 -2.54
N ARG A 50 -11.48 -2.46 -1.34
CA ARG A 50 -10.97 -1.88 -0.08
C ARG A 50 -9.76 -2.63 0.47
N ILE A 51 -9.45 -3.79 -0.08
CA ILE A 51 -8.45 -4.73 0.39
C ILE A 51 -7.25 -4.78 -0.57
N ASP A 52 -6.05 -4.78 -0.02
CA ASP A 52 -4.81 -5.03 -0.75
C ASP A 52 -4.70 -6.52 -1.11
N GLY A 53 -4.45 -6.81 -2.38
CA GLY A 53 -4.48 -8.18 -2.91
C GLY A 53 -3.33 -9.07 -2.46
N LEU A 54 -2.22 -8.52 -1.98
CA LEU A 54 -1.07 -9.28 -1.51
C LEU A 54 -1.17 -9.58 -0.02
N SER A 55 -1.49 -8.56 0.77
CA SER A 55 -1.47 -8.62 2.23
C SER A 55 -2.81 -9.04 2.86
N GLY A 56 -3.93 -8.89 2.15
CA GLY A 56 -5.26 -9.10 2.73
C GLY A 56 -5.72 -8.01 3.71
N LEU A 57 -4.89 -7.02 4.01
CA LEU A 57 -5.22 -5.86 4.82
C LEU A 57 -6.01 -4.81 4.02
N LEU A 58 -6.50 -3.77 4.68
CA LEU A 58 -7.03 -2.62 3.96
C LEU A 58 -5.98 -2.02 3.03
N ASN A 59 -6.41 -1.46 1.91
CA ASN A 59 -5.52 -0.70 1.04
C ASN A 59 -5.43 0.77 1.51
N ARG A 60 -4.50 1.53 0.90
CA ARG A 60 -4.28 2.96 1.20
C ARG A 60 -5.56 3.78 1.20
N ARG A 61 -6.44 3.56 0.23
CA ARG A 61 -7.70 4.30 0.11
C ARG A 61 -8.63 4.04 1.28
N ALA A 62 -8.88 2.76 1.59
CA ALA A 62 -9.75 2.37 2.68
C ALA A 62 -9.19 2.83 4.04
N PHE A 63 -7.86 2.88 4.16
CA PHE A 63 -7.17 3.43 5.32
C PHE A 63 -7.38 4.95 5.46
N SER A 64 -7.27 5.71 4.36
CA SER A 64 -7.53 7.15 4.38
C SER A 64 -8.96 7.45 4.79
N GLU A 65 -9.94 6.71 4.25
CA GLU A 65 -11.35 6.82 4.64
C GLU A 65 -11.57 6.51 6.13
N ALA A 66 -10.86 5.51 6.68
CA ALA A 66 -10.93 5.18 8.10
C ALA A 66 -10.29 6.27 8.97
N LEU A 67 -9.16 6.84 8.54
CA LEU A 67 -8.50 7.94 9.23
C LEU A 67 -9.39 9.19 9.30
N ASP A 68 -10.09 9.52 8.20
CA ASP A 68 -11.03 10.65 8.13
C ASP A 68 -12.23 10.47 9.07
N GLN A 69 -12.58 9.24 9.40
CA GLN A 69 -13.71 8.87 10.26
C GLN A 69 -13.31 8.64 11.73
N THR A 70 -12.01 8.70 12.03
CA THR A 70 -11.51 8.44 13.39
C THR A 70 -11.59 9.72 14.22
N ASP A 71 -12.42 9.71 15.24
CA ASP A 71 -12.52 10.77 16.25
C ASP A 71 -11.60 10.45 17.41
N GLY A 72 -10.81 11.40 17.88
CA GLY A 72 -9.93 11.44 19.06
C GLY A 72 -9.57 10.12 19.77
N ASN A 73 -8.73 10.18 20.79
CA ASN A 73 -8.26 9.00 21.55
C ASN A 73 -7.68 7.87 20.69
N ALA A 74 -7.02 8.22 19.59
CA ALA A 74 -6.35 7.30 18.69
C ALA A 74 -4.97 7.83 18.28
N SER A 75 -4.09 6.91 17.96
CA SER A 75 -2.78 7.21 17.37
C SER A 75 -2.73 6.66 15.94
N LEU A 76 -2.24 7.48 15.02
CA LEU A 76 -1.81 7.06 13.69
C LEU A 76 -0.37 6.56 13.77
N ALA A 77 -0.11 5.36 13.30
CA ALA A 77 1.23 4.83 13.10
C ALA A 77 1.48 4.56 11.61
N ILE A 78 2.55 5.12 11.07
CA ILE A 78 3.08 4.78 9.75
C ILE A 78 4.33 3.94 9.96
N ALA A 79 4.37 2.79 9.33
CA ALA A 79 5.38 1.78 9.53
C ALA A 79 5.99 1.32 8.20
N GLU A 80 7.28 1.01 8.18
CA GLU A 80 7.97 0.51 6.99
C GLU A 80 8.95 -0.59 7.37
N LEU A 81 8.96 -1.67 6.58
CA LEU A 81 9.90 -2.78 6.74
C LEU A 81 11.34 -2.31 6.53
N ASP A 82 12.18 -2.62 7.49
CA ASP A 82 13.59 -2.26 7.42
C ASP A 82 14.33 -3.14 6.42
N TRP A 83 15.15 -2.50 5.58
CA TRP A 83 16.03 -3.17 4.63
C TRP A 83 15.29 -4.07 3.61
N PHE A 84 14.00 -3.80 3.34
CA PHE A 84 13.17 -4.63 2.46
C PHE A 84 13.75 -4.77 1.05
N LYS A 85 14.33 -3.70 0.51
CA LYS A 85 15.06 -3.78 -0.77
C LYS A 85 16.18 -4.83 -0.72
N SER A 86 16.95 -4.87 0.37
CA SER A 86 18.02 -5.87 0.52
C SER A 86 17.49 -7.30 0.56
N ILE A 87 16.29 -7.51 1.11
CA ILE A 87 15.62 -8.83 1.08
C ILE A 87 15.27 -9.18 -0.37
N ASN A 88 14.67 -8.26 -1.12
CA ASN A 88 14.36 -8.49 -2.54
C ASN A 88 15.62 -8.75 -3.39
N ASP A 89 16.68 -7.97 -3.16
CA ASP A 89 17.93 -8.11 -3.90
C ASP A 89 18.65 -9.45 -3.59
N ALA A 90 18.55 -9.94 -2.36
CA ALA A 90 19.23 -11.16 -1.92
C ALA A 90 18.43 -12.47 -2.18
N TYR A 91 17.09 -12.39 -2.11
CA TYR A 91 16.20 -13.57 -2.13
C TYR A 91 15.15 -13.54 -3.23
N GLY A 92 15.08 -12.44 -4.00
CA GLY A 92 14.09 -12.23 -5.06
C GLY A 92 12.75 -11.67 -4.56
N HIS A 93 11.96 -11.14 -5.48
CA HIS A 93 10.65 -10.51 -5.19
C HIS A 93 9.64 -11.46 -4.55
N SER A 94 9.68 -12.76 -4.89
CA SER A 94 8.80 -13.77 -4.27
C SER A 94 9.04 -13.90 -2.77
N ALA A 95 10.32 -13.78 -2.33
CA ALA A 95 10.67 -13.76 -0.92
C ALA A 95 10.17 -12.47 -0.22
N GLY A 96 10.29 -11.33 -0.89
CA GLY A 96 9.70 -10.07 -0.40
C GLY A 96 8.18 -10.17 -0.23
N ASP A 97 7.47 -10.72 -1.20
CA ASP A 97 6.03 -10.97 -1.11
C ASP A 97 5.67 -11.91 0.05
N PHE A 98 6.49 -12.92 0.29
CA PHE A 98 6.33 -13.83 1.43
C PHE A 98 6.51 -13.10 2.77
N VAL A 99 7.53 -12.24 2.88
CA VAL A 99 7.76 -11.39 4.08
C VAL A 99 6.58 -10.45 4.31
N ILE A 100 6.06 -9.78 3.26
CA ILE A 100 4.89 -8.90 3.36
C ILE A 100 3.67 -9.66 3.91
N ARG A 101 3.40 -10.88 3.42
CA ARG A 101 2.27 -11.70 3.92
C ARG A 101 2.46 -12.06 5.39
N ALA A 102 3.64 -12.51 5.77
CA ALA A 102 3.93 -12.88 7.16
C ALA A 102 3.77 -11.69 8.13
N VAL A 103 4.19 -10.50 7.71
CA VAL A 103 3.98 -9.27 8.50
C VAL A 103 2.50 -8.89 8.53
N ALA A 104 1.80 -9.02 7.41
CA ALA A 104 0.35 -8.76 7.35
C ALA A 104 -0.44 -9.70 8.25
N ASP A 105 -0.05 -10.96 8.37
CA ASP A 105 -0.68 -11.93 9.29
C ASP A 105 -0.55 -11.47 10.76
N ILE A 106 0.62 -10.95 11.16
CA ILE A 106 0.79 -10.34 12.50
C ILE A 106 -0.15 -9.14 12.64
N LEU A 107 -0.12 -8.19 11.68
CA LEU A 107 -0.95 -7.00 11.73
C LEU A 107 -2.45 -7.33 11.79
N CYS A 108 -2.87 -8.37 11.09
CA CYS A 108 -4.25 -8.84 11.10
C CYS A 108 -4.71 -9.28 12.50
N HIS A 109 -3.84 -9.91 13.29
CA HIS A 109 -4.14 -10.29 14.67
C HIS A 109 -4.38 -9.08 15.59
N PHE A 110 -3.80 -7.93 15.26
CA PHE A 110 -4.00 -6.67 15.99
C PHE A 110 -5.11 -5.79 15.40
N ALA A 111 -5.69 -6.18 14.24
CA ALA A 111 -6.72 -5.43 13.51
C ALA A 111 -8.16 -5.69 14.02
N ASN A 112 -8.32 -6.13 15.27
CA ASN A 112 -9.66 -6.28 15.84
C ASN A 112 -10.24 -4.90 16.13
N ASP A 113 -11.53 -4.72 15.77
CA ASP A 113 -12.27 -3.50 16.08
C ASP A 113 -12.04 -3.08 17.55
N PRO A 114 -11.67 -1.85 17.82
CA PRO A 114 -11.74 -0.65 16.97
C PRO A 114 -10.43 -0.30 16.21
N HIS A 115 -9.44 -1.19 16.17
CA HIS A 115 -8.16 -0.90 15.51
C HIS A 115 -8.22 -1.15 14.00
N VAL A 116 -7.47 -0.38 13.23
CA VAL A 116 -7.40 -0.47 11.77
C VAL A 116 -5.97 -0.74 11.33
N THR A 117 -5.77 -1.70 10.44
CA THR A 117 -4.49 -1.96 9.80
C THR A 117 -4.62 -1.99 8.28
N ALA A 118 -3.61 -1.48 7.60
CA ALA A 118 -3.60 -1.37 6.15
C ALA A 118 -2.20 -1.53 5.56
N ARG A 119 -2.12 -1.93 4.30
CA ARG A 119 -0.92 -1.77 3.49
C ARG A 119 -1.07 -0.52 2.63
N LEU A 120 -0.14 0.41 2.79
CA LEU A 120 -0.17 1.69 2.09
C LEU A 120 0.50 1.63 0.71
N GLY A 121 1.39 0.67 0.51
CA GLY A 121 2.07 0.39 -0.75
C GLY A 121 3.48 -0.17 -0.50
N GLY A 122 4.05 -0.91 -1.45
CA GLY A 122 5.38 -1.48 -1.30
C GLY A 122 5.55 -2.23 0.03
N GLU A 123 6.44 -1.72 0.87
CA GLU A 123 6.75 -2.21 2.22
C GLU A 123 6.18 -1.33 3.35
N GLU A 124 5.25 -0.42 3.02
CA GLU A 124 4.64 0.52 3.96
C GLU A 124 3.30 0.02 4.49
N PHE A 125 3.09 0.17 5.80
CA PHE A 125 1.87 -0.17 6.50
C PHE A 125 1.35 1.02 7.31
N GLY A 126 0.03 1.10 7.48
CA GLY A 126 -0.64 2.08 8.31
C GLY A 126 -1.45 1.41 9.41
N LEU A 127 -1.42 1.97 10.60
CA LEU A 127 -2.21 1.50 11.72
C LEU A 127 -2.92 2.69 12.37
N ILE A 128 -4.20 2.50 12.72
CA ILE A 128 -4.94 3.40 13.59
C ILE A 128 -5.22 2.60 14.85
N ILE A 129 -4.60 3.00 15.95
CA ILE A 129 -4.72 2.32 17.23
C ILE A 129 -5.55 3.18 18.17
N GLN A 130 -6.71 2.69 18.56
CA GLN A 130 -7.58 3.35 19.52
C GLN A 130 -7.27 2.88 20.94
N GLY A 131 -7.55 3.70 21.93
CA GLY A 131 -7.33 3.40 23.33
C GLY A 131 -7.36 4.64 24.20
N ASP A 132 -7.58 4.46 25.50
CA ASP A 132 -7.82 5.55 26.44
C ASP A 132 -6.58 6.42 26.68
N THR A 133 -5.39 5.83 26.69
CA THR A 133 -4.14 6.56 26.95
C THR A 133 -3.14 6.39 25.82
N ILE A 134 -2.31 7.42 25.60
CA ILE A 134 -1.17 7.38 24.67
C ILE A 134 -0.24 6.20 25.02
N GLN A 135 -0.02 5.95 26.30
CA GLN A 135 0.81 4.86 26.79
C GLN A 135 0.32 3.50 26.31
N GLN A 136 -0.97 3.20 26.47
CA GLN A 136 -1.57 1.92 26.04
C GLN A 136 -1.45 1.73 24.52
N ARG A 137 -1.73 2.79 23.76
CA ARG A 137 -1.58 2.76 22.29
C ARG A 137 -0.13 2.49 21.88
N PHE A 138 0.80 3.16 22.54
CA PHE A 138 2.23 3.00 22.28
C PHE A 138 2.72 1.58 22.62
N GLU A 139 2.32 1.03 23.77
CA GLU A 139 2.67 -0.34 24.17
C GLU A 139 2.13 -1.39 23.16
N ARG A 140 0.92 -1.17 22.64
CA ARG A 140 0.35 -2.02 21.60
C ARG A 140 1.17 -1.95 20.31
N ILE A 141 1.57 -0.76 19.88
CA ILE A 141 2.42 -0.59 18.71
C ILE A 141 3.80 -1.26 18.93
N ASP A 142 4.38 -1.18 20.14
CA ASP A 142 5.65 -1.84 20.43
C ASP A 142 5.53 -3.38 20.47
N MET A 143 4.40 -3.92 20.92
CA MET A 143 4.13 -5.35 20.79
C MET A 143 4.13 -5.80 19.33
N ILE A 144 3.50 -5.04 18.44
CA ILE A 144 3.50 -5.30 17.00
C ILE A 144 4.93 -5.30 16.45
N ARG A 145 5.70 -4.25 16.75
CA ARG A 145 7.11 -4.13 16.31
C ARG A 145 7.95 -5.32 16.78
N ARG A 146 7.84 -5.71 18.06
CA ARG A 146 8.57 -6.86 18.62
C ARG A 146 8.16 -8.15 17.94
N SER A 147 6.86 -8.39 17.77
CA SER A 147 6.36 -9.60 17.10
C SER A 147 6.93 -9.74 15.69
N ILE A 148 7.05 -8.62 14.94
CA ILE A 148 7.67 -8.62 13.62
C ILE A 148 9.18 -8.86 13.70
N SER A 149 9.88 -8.23 14.65
CA SER A 149 11.33 -8.40 14.85
C SER A 149 11.71 -9.83 15.28
N ASP A 150 10.80 -10.54 15.95
CA ASP A 150 10.98 -11.90 16.40
C ASP A 150 10.67 -12.96 15.33
N LEU A 151 10.12 -12.53 14.18
CA LEU A 151 9.86 -13.45 13.07
C LEU A 151 11.12 -14.17 12.60
N ARG A 152 10.97 -15.47 12.38
CA ARG A 152 11.97 -16.33 11.77
C ARG A 152 11.34 -17.01 10.58
N LEU A 153 11.52 -16.43 9.40
CA LEU A 153 10.85 -16.85 8.17
C LEU A 153 11.78 -17.79 7.38
N HIS A 154 11.28 -18.97 7.03
CA HIS A 154 12.02 -19.90 6.18
C HIS A 154 11.45 -19.83 4.76
N PHE A 155 12.27 -19.41 3.81
CA PHE A 155 11.94 -19.35 2.39
C PHE A 155 13.03 -20.04 1.58
N ASP A 156 12.66 -21.05 0.79
CA ASP A 156 13.58 -21.89 -0.02
C ASP A 156 14.81 -22.39 0.79
N GLY A 157 14.57 -22.86 2.02
CA GLY A 157 15.61 -23.38 2.90
C GLY A 157 16.53 -22.33 3.53
N ARG A 158 16.26 -21.03 3.30
CA ARG A 158 17.03 -19.90 3.87
C ARG A 158 16.22 -19.20 4.95
N LEU A 159 16.90 -18.78 6.01
CA LEU A 159 16.29 -18.00 7.09
C LEU A 159 16.30 -16.52 6.72
N ILE A 160 15.12 -15.90 6.74
CA ILE A 160 14.94 -14.45 6.55
C ILE A 160 14.48 -13.85 7.88
N SER A 161 15.16 -12.81 8.34
CA SER A 161 14.76 -11.97 9.45
C SER A 161 14.41 -10.58 8.93
N THR A 162 13.41 -9.94 9.53
CA THR A 162 13.01 -8.59 9.19
C THR A 162 12.73 -7.80 10.46
N SER A 163 12.70 -6.48 10.36
CA SER A 163 12.21 -5.59 11.40
C SER A 163 11.41 -4.46 10.78
N ILE A 164 10.81 -3.64 11.61
CA ILE A 164 9.95 -2.54 11.17
C ILE A 164 10.27 -1.28 11.96
N SER A 165 10.37 -0.15 11.28
CA SER A 165 10.46 1.18 11.86
C SER A 165 9.09 1.83 11.85
N ILE A 166 8.73 2.54 12.93
CA ILE A 166 7.38 3.06 13.10
C ILE A 166 7.44 4.52 13.57
N GLY A 167 6.71 5.39 12.89
CA GLY A 167 6.45 6.76 13.31
C GLY A 167 5.01 6.91 13.81
N VAL A 168 4.82 7.57 14.94
CA VAL A 168 3.52 7.70 15.60
C VAL A 168 3.15 9.17 15.77
N ALA A 169 1.89 9.51 15.49
CA ALA A 169 1.28 10.81 15.74
C ALA A 169 -0.13 10.64 16.33
N GLU A 170 -0.53 11.60 17.17
CA GLU A 170 -1.83 11.57 17.81
C GLU A 170 -2.92 12.14 16.91
N ILE A 171 -4.04 11.44 16.83
CA ILE A 171 -5.26 11.90 16.17
C ILE A 171 -6.03 12.74 17.17
N SER A 172 -6.45 13.95 16.78
CA SER A 172 -7.32 14.79 17.58
C SER A 172 -8.32 15.51 16.67
N PRO A 173 -9.52 15.87 17.18
CA PRO A 173 -10.56 16.52 16.40
C PRO A 173 -10.13 17.87 15.79
N GLU A 174 -9.14 18.55 16.42
CA GLU A 174 -8.63 19.85 15.94
C GLU A 174 -7.60 19.71 14.82
N ARG A 175 -7.13 18.48 14.53
CA ARG A 175 -6.07 18.23 13.56
C ARG A 175 -6.64 17.57 12.31
N ARG A 176 -6.33 18.17 11.16
CA ARG A 176 -6.69 17.53 9.88
C ARG A 176 -5.87 16.25 9.66
N PRO A 177 -6.46 15.20 9.06
CA PRO A 177 -5.82 13.91 8.79
C PRO A 177 -4.47 14.04 8.09
N GLU A 178 -4.33 14.98 7.13
CA GLU A 178 -3.07 15.18 6.40
C GLU A 178 -1.95 15.70 7.30
N VAL A 179 -2.29 16.51 8.31
CA VAL A 179 -1.31 17.04 9.28
C VAL A 179 -0.83 15.93 10.20
N VAL A 180 -1.72 15.06 10.64
CA VAL A 180 -1.41 13.89 11.47
C VAL A 180 -0.55 12.91 10.67
N TYR A 181 -0.94 12.63 9.42
CA TYR A 181 -0.16 11.76 8.52
C TYR A 181 1.27 12.29 8.34
N ALA A 182 1.42 13.56 8.00
CA ALA A 182 2.74 14.18 7.82
C ALA A 182 3.57 14.18 9.11
N ALA A 183 2.95 14.24 10.30
CA ALA A 183 3.64 14.15 11.57
C ALA A 183 4.15 12.72 11.83
N ALA A 184 3.33 11.70 11.58
CA ALA A 184 3.72 10.30 11.67
C ALA A 184 4.84 9.94 10.68
N ASP A 185 4.77 10.43 9.45
CA ASP A 185 5.80 10.23 8.42
C ASP A 185 7.15 10.83 8.83
N ARG A 186 7.15 12.07 9.35
CA ARG A 186 8.38 12.67 9.92
C ARG A 186 8.93 11.88 11.10
N ALA A 187 8.07 11.32 11.95
CA ALA A 187 8.48 10.47 13.05
C ALA A 187 9.08 9.15 12.54
N LEU A 188 8.52 8.54 11.49
CA LEU A 188 9.08 7.37 10.81
C LEU A 188 10.48 7.64 10.23
N TYR A 189 10.64 8.78 9.57
CA TYR A 189 11.97 9.18 9.08
C TYR A 189 13.01 9.24 10.21
N ARG A 190 12.62 9.77 11.38
CA ARG A 190 13.50 9.79 12.57
C ARG A 190 13.76 8.38 13.11
N ALA A 191 12.76 7.49 13.10
CA ALA A 191 12.96 6.10 13.51
C ALA A 191 14.02 5.40 12.65
N LYS A 192 13.97 5.60 11.34
CA LYS A 192 14.98 5.08 10.42
C LYS A 192 16.37 5.66 10.68
N ALA A 193 16.47 6.96 10.94
CA ALA A 193 17.73 7.64 11.28
C ALA A 193 18.31 7.20 12.63
N ASN A 194 17.46 6.83 13.59
CA ASN A 194 17.86 6.36 14.93
C ASN A 194 18.31 4.88 14.97
N GLY A 195 18.55 4.26 13.82
CA GLY A 195 19.06 2.89 13.74
C GLY A 195 18.02 1.84 13.40
N ARG A 196 16.81 2.26 13.04
CA ARG A 196 15.69 1.36 12.65
C ARG A 196 15.18 0.49 13.80
N ASN A 197 14.26 -0.43 13.50
CA ASN A 197 13.64 -1.33 14.49
C ASN A 197 13.21 -0.62 15.78
N CYS A 198 12.64 0.55 15.64
CA CYS A 198 12.20 1.37 16.77
C CYS A 198 10.95 2.18 16.44
N ILE A 199 10.34 2.72 17.48
CA ILE A 199 9.17 3.59 17.37
C ILE A 199 9.63 4.99 17.79
N VAL A 200 9.20 5.99 17.02
CA VAL A 200 9.38 7.40 17.37
C VAL A 200 8.02 8.08 17.36
N HIS A 201 7.70 8.74 18.47
CA HIS A 201 6.51 9.57 18.58
C HIS A 201 6.78 10.98 18.05
N GLU A 202 5.76 11.66 17.49
CA GLU A 202 5.91 13.00 16.92
C GLU A 202 6.48 14.03 17.93
N MET A 203 6.12 13.90 19.21
CA MET A 203 6.58 14.79 20.30
C MET A 203 7.99 14.48 20.81
N THR A 204 8.60 13.37 20.37
CA THR A 204 9.93 13.00 20.83
C THR A 204 11.00 13.85 20.14
N HIS A 205 11.71 14.68 20.87
CA HIS A 205 12.84 15.47 20.40
C HIS A 205 14.15 14.76 20.77
N GLY A 206 14.84 14.16 19.79
CA GLY A 206 16.13 13.48 19.96
C GLY A 206 16.03 11.96 20.23
N PRO A 207 17.18 11.23 20.20
CA PRO A 207 17.24 9.81 20.51
C PRO A 207 17.05 9.59 22.00
N GLN A 208 15.83 9.27 22.43
CA GLN A 208 15.58 8.83 23.81
C GLN A 208 15.06 7.41 23.84
N PRO A 209 15.57 6.55 24.76
CA PRO A 209 14.96 5.25 25.00
C PRO A 209 13.55 5.41 25.57
N LEU A 210 12.65 4.60 25.09
CA LEU A 210 11.20 4.55 25.29
C LEU A 210 10.67 4.87 26.71
N LYS A 211 11.42 4.52 27.75
CA LYS A 211 10.97 4.69 29.15
C LYS A 211 10.97 6.15 29.64
N GLN A 212 11.69 7.06 28.99
CA GLN A 212 11.81 8.45 29.44
C GLN A 212 10.87 9.42 28.73
N SER A 213 10.41 9.06 27.52
CA SER A 213 9.54 9.94 26.70
C SER A 213 8.13 10.08 27.26
N ILE A 214 7.67 9.11 28.06
CA ILE A 214 6.31 9.04 28.56
C ILE A 214 6.13 9.82 29.88
N GLN A 215 7.21 9.97 30.66
CA GLN A 215 7.15 10.76 31.89
C GLN A 215 7.14 12.28 31.66
N ALA A 216 7.42 12.74 30.43
CA ALA A 216 7.45 14.17 30.10
C ALA A 216 6.09 14.72 29.61
N VAL A 217 5.08 13.87 29.42
CA VAL A 217 3.76 14.21 28.84
C VAL A 217 2.62 14.01 29.86
N SER A 218 2.91 13.58 31.08
CA SER A 218 1.91 13.44 32.17
C SER A 218 1.89 14.64 33.13
#